data_05cf5cf9b1143c6d39d9c9f83377d656
#
_entry.id   05cf5cf9b1143c6d39d9c9f83377d656
#
_cell.length_a   1.000
_cell.length_b   1.000
_cell.length_c   1.000
_cell.angle_alpha   90.00
_cell.angle_beta   90.00
_cell.angle_gamma   90.00
#
_symmetry.space_group_name_H-M   'P 1'
#
loop_
_entity.id
_entity.type
_entity.pdbx_description
1 polymer ?
#
loop_
_entity_poly.entity_id
_entity_poly.type
_entity_poly.pdbx_seq_one_letter_code
_entity_poly.pdbx_strand_id
1 'polypeptide(L)'
;MVKYSYRCHCDRVVDGDTFIGTVDLGFKVYHRLILRLVRLNAPEAGTSVGDAATVYLRGLIEGQDVEVITAKDRADRYGRYLAEVVVDRGSVNALMRLWLSRH
;
A
#
# COMPACT_ATOMS: atom_id res chain seq x y z
N MET A 1 12.46 14.20 9.65
CA MET A 1 12.17 13.70 8.29
C MET A 1 10.87 14.31 7.80
N VAL A 2 10.85 14.84 6.59
CA VAL A 2 9.64 15.41 5.99
C VAL A 2 8.75 14.29 5.47
N LYS A 3 7.50 14.30 5.88
CA LYS A 3 6.49 13.34 5.43
C LYS A 3 5.42 14.06 4.62
N TYR A 4 4.95 13.38 3.59
CA TYR A 4 3.87 13.85 2.75
C TYR A 4 2.68 12.93 2.89
N SER A 5 1.50 13.51 3.09
CA SER A 5 0.25 12.76 3.23
C SER A 5 -0.65 13.09 2.05
N TYR A 6 -1.16 12.05 1.40
CA TYR A 6 -2.03 12.21 0.23
C TYR A 6 -3.24 11.31 0.33
N ARG A 7 -4.36 11.76 -0.26
CA ARG A 7 -5.46 10.85 -0.57
C ARG A 7 -5.07 10.01 -1.77
N CYS A 8 -5.37 8.72 -1.73
CA CYS A 8 -5.05 7.79 -2.80
C CYS A 8 -6.20 6.83 -3.01
N HIS A 9 -6.58 6.61 -4.27
CA HIS A 9 -7.52 5.54 -4.61
C HIS A 9 -6.72 4.29 -4.93
N CYS A 10 -7.00 3.18 -4.23
CA CYS A 10 -6.36 1.91 -4.55
C CYS A 10 -7.05 1.29 -5.76
N ASP A 11 -6.37 1.30 -6.90
CA ASP A 11 -6.93 0.77 -8.14
C ASP A 11 -6.85 -0.75 -8.18
N ARG A 12 -5.72 -1.30 -7.71
CA ARG A 12 -5.50 -2.74 -7.78
C ARG A 12 -4.41 -3.16 -6.78
N VAL A 13 -4.66 -4.23 -6.04
CA VAL A 13 -3.65 -4.88 -5.21
C VAL A 13 -2.89 -5.89 -6.08
N VAL A 14 -1.55 -5.80 -6.04
CA VAL A 14 -0.66 -6.68 -6.81
C VAL A 14 -0.26 -7.90 -6.00
N ASP A 15 0.20 -7.68 -4.76
CA ASP A 15 0.49 -8.74 -3.80
C ASP A 15 0.32 -8.20 -2.37
N GLY A 16 0.74 -8.96 -1.36
CA GLY A 16 0.44 -8.64 0.04
C GLY A 16 1.13 -7.39 0.58
N ASP A 17 2.02 -6.76 -0.18
CA ASP A 17 2.71 -5.54 0.23
C ASP A 17 2.79 -4.48 -0.87
N THR A 18 2.11 -4.68 -2.00
CA THR A 18 2.24 -3.79 -3.16
C THR A 18 0.89 -3.57 -3.82
N PHE A 19 0.59 -2.32 -4.15
CA PHE A 19 -0.62 -1.99 -4.88
C PHE A 19 -0.38 -0.83 -5.86
N ILE A 20 -1.27 -0.71 -6.82
CA ILE A 20 -1.31 0.39 -7.78
C ILE A 20 -2.39 1.35 -7.29
N GLY A 21 -2.02 2.61 -7.10
CA GLY A 21 -2.95 3.62 -6.63
C GLY A 21 -2.85 4.90 -7.43
N THR A 22 -3.95 5.64 -7.47
CA THR A 22 -4.02 6.97 -8.07
C THR A 22 -4.00 7.98 -6.95
N VAL A 23 -2.91 8.74 -6.86
CA VAL A 23 -2.67 9.71 -5.80
C VAL A 23 -3.21 11.06 -6.23
N ASP A 24 -3.98 11.70 -5.34
CA ASP A 24 -4.49 13.05 -5.52
C ASP A 24 -3.43 14.05 -5.02
N LEU A 25 -2.84 14.78 -5.94
CA LEU A 25 -1.81 15.78 -5.64
C LEU A 25 -2.41 17.17 -5.40
N GLY A 26 -3.72 17.30 -5.41
CA GLY A 26 -4.37 18.60 -5.37
C GLY A 26 -4.40 19.28 -6.74
N PHE A 27 -5.09 20.40 -6.83
CA PHE A 27 -5.18 21.17 -8.07
C PHE A 27 -5.70 20.37 -9.27
N LYS A 28 -6.50 19.31 -9.01
CA LYS A 28 -7.00 18.39 -10.05
C LYS A 28 -5.86 17.66 -10.76
N VAL A 29 -4.75 17.42 -10.06
CA VAL A 29 -3.62 16.66 -10.58
C VAL A 29 -3.60 15.30 -9.88
N TYR A 30 -3.58 14.25 -10.69
CA TYR A 30 -3.57 12.87 -10.20
C TYR A 30 -2.39 12.13 -10.80
N HIS A 31 -1.77 11.25 -10.00
CA HIS A 31 -0.62 10.48 -10.47
C HIS A 31 -0.81 9.02 -10.06
N ARG A 32 -0.79 8.14 -11.05
CA ARG A 32 -0.91 6.72 -10.82
C ARG A 32 0.47 6.14 -10.54
N LEU A 33 0.63 5.48 -9.38
CA LEU A 33 1.91 5.00 -8.89
C LEU A 33 1.80 3.56 -8.44
N ILE A 34 2.95 2.88 -8.38
CA ILE A 34 3.10 1.62 -7.67
C ILE A 34 3.59 1.96 -6.27
N LEU A 35 2.83 1.52 -5.26
CA LEU A 35 3.11 1.80 -3.85
C LEU A 35 3.41 0.51 -3.12
N ARG A 36 4.45 0.55 -2.27
CA ARG A 36 4.84 -0.59 -1.44
C ARG A 36 4.68 -0.22 0.03
N LEU A 37 4.04 -1.11 0.78
CA LEU A 37 3.88 -0.93 2.23
C LEU A 37 5.24 -1.04 2.92
N VAL A 38 5.60 -0.01 3.70
CA VAL A 38 6.88 -0.01 4.41
C VAL A 38 6.83 -0.95 5.62
N ARG A 39 8.02 -1.41 6.01
CA ARG A 39 8.25 -2.18 7.25
C ARG A 39 7.52 -3.51 7.28
N LEU A 40 7.29 -4.11 6.12
CA LEU A 40 6.83 -5.49 6.02
C LEU A 40 7.27 -6.09 4.70
N ASN A 41 7.35 -7.41 4.67
CA ASN A 41 7.61 -8.17 3.45
C ASN A 41 6.58 -9.28 3.39
N ALA A 42 5.72 -9.25 2.38
CA ALA A 42 4.81 -10.35 2.13
C ALA A 42 5.46 -11.35 1.17
N PRO A 43 5.19 -12.65 1.29
CA PRO A 43 5.59 -13.60 0.26
C PRO A 43 4.97 -13.19 -1.08
N GLU A 44 5.67 -13.51 -2.17
CA GLU A 44 5.20 -13.17 -3.50
C GLU A 44 3.90 -13.89 -3.84
N ALA A 45 3.08 -13.25 -4.65
CA ALA A 45 1.92 -13.90 -5.26
C ALA A 45 2.37 -15.12 -6.06
N GLY A 46 1.57 -16.18 -6.06
CA GLY A 46 1.92 -17.46 -6.66
C GLY A 46 2.32 -18.52 -5.62
N THR A 47 2.60 -18.12 -4.38
CA THR A 47 2.74 -19.03 -3.25
C THR A 47 1.44 -19.06 -2.45
N SER A 48 1.20 -20.10 -1.64
CA SER A 48 -0.07 -20.18 -0.91
C SER A 48 -0.24 -19.04 0.11
N VAL A 49 0.82 -18.73 0.86
CA VAL A 49 0.75 -17.62 1.83
C VAL A 49 0.73 -16.27 1.11
N GLY A 50 1.48 -16.14 0.02
CA GLY A 50 1.49 -14.92 -0.78
C GLY A 50 0.13 -14.61 -1.40
N ASP A 51 -0.55 -15.62 -1.92
CA ASP A 51 -1.89 -15.45 -2.47
C ASP A 51 -2.90 -15.09 -1.39
N ALA A 52 -2.82 -15.72 -0.21
CA ALA A 52 -3.68 -15.40 0.91
C ALA A 52 -3.43 -13.97 1.42
N ALA A 53 -2.17 -13.54 1.48
CA ALA A 53 -1.82 -12.16 1.86
C ALA A 53 -2.39 -11.15 0.87
N THR A 54 -2.31 -11.46 -0.43
CA THR A 54 -2.87 -10.63 -1.48
C THR A 54 -4.38 -10.47 -1.32
N VAL A 55 -5.08 -11.56 -1.06
CA VAL A 55 -6.54 -11.54 -0.84
C VAL A 55 -6.88 -10.71 0.41
N TYR A 56 -6.11 -10.86 1.47
CA TYR A 56 -6.35 -10.10 2.70
C TYR A 56 -6.17 -8.60 2.47
N LEU A 57 -5.06 -8.19 1.83
CA LEU A 57 -4.84 -6.78 1.52
C LEU A 57 -5.92 -6.24 0.57
N ARG A 58 -6.29 -7.03 -0.43
CA ARG A 58 -7.35 -6.67 -1.37
C ARG A 58 -8.66 -6.34 -0.64
N GLY A 59 -9.02 -7.14 0.34
CA GLY A 59 -10.22 -6.91 1.16
C GLY A 59 -10.14 -5.65 2.00
N LEU A 60 -8.93 -5.20 2.35
CA LEU A 60 -8.75 -4.00 3.16
C LEU A 60 -8.84 -2.71 2.34
N ILE A 61 -8.30 -2.68 1.12
CA ILE A 61 -8.09 -1.42 0.41
C ILE A 61 -8.53 -1.39 -1.05
N GLU A 62 -8.66 -2.52 -1.74
CA GLU A 62 -8.90 -2.48 -3.19
C GLU A 62 -10.23 -1.78 -3.53
N GLY A 63 -10.16 -0.84 -4.46
CA GLY A 63 -11.33 -0.06 -4.86
C GLY A 63 -11.72 1.03 -3.88
N GLN A 64 -10.92 1.29 -2.85
CA GLN A 64 -11.24 2.26 -1.80
C GLN A 64 -10.27 3.43 -1.81
N ASP A 65 -10.74 4.55 -1.26
CA ASP A 65 -9.89 5.70 -1.00
C ASP A 65 -9.20 5.51 0.34
N VAL A 66 -7.89 5.72 0.35
CA VAL A 66 -7.06 5.57 1.53
C VAL A 66 -6.16 6.78 1.68
N GLU A 67 -5.58 6.95 2.86
CA GLU A 67 -4.50 7.92 3.06
C GLU A 67 -3.17 7.21 2.91
N VAL A 68 -2.25 7.79 2.13
CA VAL A 68 -0.87 7.29 2.03
C VAL A 68 0.08 8.34 2.58
N ILE A 69 1.03 7.89 3.39
CA ILE A 69 2.04 8.77 4.00
C ILE A 69 3.40 8.30 3.49
N THR A 70 4.10 9.22 2.81
CA THR A 70 5.39 8.92 2.21
C THR A 70 6.46 9.83 2.80
N ALA A 71 7.73 9.43 2.70
CA ALA A 71 8.86 10.24 3.13
C ALA A 71 9.61 10.71 1.89
N LYS A 72 9.50 12.02 1.58
CA LYS A 72 10.16 12.67 0.44
C LYS A 72 9.85 12.00 -0.91
N ASP A 73 8.70 11.34 -1.03
CA ASP A 73 8.26 10.71 -2.29
C ASP A 73 9.35 9.85 -2.95
N ARG A 74 10.10 9.10 -2.14
CA ARG A 74 11.21 8.28 -2.64
C ARG A 74 10.71 6.96 -3.18
N ALA A 75 11.12 6.66 -4.41
CA ALA A 75 10.91 5.34 -5.00
C ALA A 75 12.02 4.38 -4.55
N ASP A 76 11.68 3.09 -4.46
CA ASP A 76 12.71 2.06 -4.29
C ASP A 76 13.38 1.76 -5.65
N ARG A 77 14.34 0.83 -5.67
CA ARG A 77 15.07 0.49 -6.89
C ARG A 77 14.21 -0.13 -7.99
N TYR A 78 12.98 -0.54 -7.66
CA TYR A 78 12.01 -1.09 -8.62
C TYR A 78 10.97 -0.06 -9.05
N GLY A 79 11.14 1.21 -8.67
CA GLY A 79 10.21 2.28 -9.02
C GLY A 79 8.95 2.31 -8.17
N ARG A 80 8.91 1.58 -7.04
CA ARG A 80 7.77 1.60 -6.12
C ARG A 80 8.01 2.65 -5.04
N TYR A 81 6.98 3.42 -4.73
CA TYR A 81 7.05 4.41 -3.67
C TYR A 81 6.66 3.77 -2.35
N LEU A 82 7.48 4.00 -1.31
CA LEU A 82 7.27 3.43 0.02
C LEU A 82 6.21 4.23 0.77
N ALA A 83 5.24 3.56 1.36
CA ALA A 83 4.12 4.24 2.01
C ALA A 83 3.65 3.53 3.27
N GLU A 84 3.21 4.34 4.23
CA GLU A 84 2.31 3.91 5.30
C GLU A 84 0.90 4.18 4.81
N VAL A 85 0.02 3.20 4.91
CA VAL A 85 -1.36 3.31 4.43
C VAL A 85 -2.31 3.32 5.62
N VAL A 86 -3.21 4.30 5.64
CA VAL A 86 -4.14 4.49 6.75
C VAL A 86 -5.58 4.49 6.23
N VAL A 87 -6.42 3.75 6.89
CA VAL A 87 -7.88 3.70 6.69
C VAL A 87 -8.57 3.96 8.02
N ASP A 88 -9.90 3.99 8.05
CA ASP A 88 -10.65 4.25 9.29
C ASP A 88 -10.29 3.29 10.41
N ARG A 89 -9.95 2.05 10.08
CA ARG A 89 -9.54 1.03 11.05
C ARG A 89 -8.12 1.22 11.59
N GLY A 90 -7.37 2.16 11.05
CA GLY A 90 -5.98 2.44 11.44
C GLY A 90 -4.97 2.09 10.36
N SER A 91 -3.75 1.74 10.78
CA SER A 91 -2.67 1.44 9.85
C SER A 91 -2.87 0.09 9.16
N VAL A 92 -2.96 0.11 7.85
CA VAL A 92 -3.01 -1.11 7.03
C VAL A 92 -1.69 -1.88 7.16
N ASN A 93 -0.56 -1.15 7.23
CA ASN A 93 0.75 -1.77 7.41
C ASN A 93 0.79 -2.59 8.70
N ALA A 94 0.25 -2.05 9.79
CA ALA A 94 0.18 -2.77 11.07
C ALA A 94 -0.74 -4.00 10.97
N LEU A 95 -1.88 -3.87 10.31
CA LEU A 95 -2.80 -4.99 10.11
C LEU A 95 -2.15 -6.10 9.29
N MET A 96 -1.41 -5.75 8.25
CA MET A 96 -0.69 -6.73 7.44
C MET A 96 0.44 -7.41 8.22
N ARG A 97 1.20 -6.65 9.02
CA ARG A 97 2.25 -7.26 9.86
C ARG A 97 1.64 -8.27 10.83
N LEU A 98 0.53 -7.91 11.45
CA LEU A 98 -0.15 -8.81 12.38
C LEU A 98 -0.65 -10.08 11.67
N TRP A 99 -1.26 -9.92 10.51
CA TRP A 99 -1.74 -11.07 9.72
C TRP A 99 -0.58 -11.98 9.33
N LEU A 100 0.52 -11.41 8.81
CA LEU A 100 1.70 -12.16 8.39
C LEU A 100 2.35 -12.90 9.56
N SER A 101 2.32 -12.33 10.77
CA SER A 101 2.90 -12.96 11.95
C SER A 101 2.18 -14.24 12.37
N ARG A 102 0.94 -14.44 11.89
CA ARG A 102 0.11 -15.59 12.22
C ARG A 102 0.06 -16.62 11.08
N HIS A 103 0.73 -16.35 10.01
CA HIS A 103 0.75 -17.19 8.81
C HIS A 103 2.18 -17.43 8.37
#